data_453eda5d404555fd7e4952fff71421ad
#
_entry.id   453eda5d404555fd7e4952fff71421ad
#
_cell.length_a   1.000
_cell.length_b   1.000
_cell.length_c   1.000
_cell.angle_alpha   90.00
_cell.angle_beta   90.00
_cell.angle_gamma   90.00
#
_symmetry.space_group_name_H-M   'P 1'
#
loop_
_entity.id
_entity.type
_entity.pdbx_description
1 polymer ?
#
loop_
_entity_poly.entity_id
_entity_poly.type
_entity_poly.pdbx_seq_one_letter_code
_entity_poly.pdbx_strand_id
1 'polypeptide(L)'
;LRYLEYWKVRLVREALIEREILLKAMPHISWPMRFVLPYHKNMRFDVNTPTSKLLNIFMPWLKGRRPAWLIRFGLFLYDNLGGRKFLKGTSSLHLSNNKEGVPLKNKYLKAFEYSDCWIEDSRLVVLNARDAEIRGAKINVCTKVVSAEQIKGIWHLTLHSTIDDATRVVKARMIVNAGGPWVEDIIQNKVRLNSSEGVRLVRGSHLITKKLYEHNKCYFFQGEDGRIIFTIPYETDFTLIGTTDVEHFDISIKPECTLEEKKYLVNFASEYFETKVTIDDIVKTYSGVRPLYNDNASSASAATRDYVLSIDETLGAPILNVFGGKITTYRKLSENALDKISKILPKVGASWTAGVPLPGGDFNIEDLESLINKLSKKYNFLDQKWALRLIKAYGTDAFELLGDCENSKDLGVYFGATLTEKEVIWLIKNEYAKTADDIIWRRSKL
;
A
#
# COMPACT_ATOMS: atom_id res chain seq x y z
N LEU A 1 -7.44 -13.43 1.19
CA LEU A 1 -8.01 -14.72 0.74
C LEU A 1 -6.95 -15.63 0.10
N ARG A 2 -6.22 -15.16 -0.92
CA ARG A 2 -5.23 -15.99 -1.65
C ARG A 2 -4.21 -16.67 -0.74
N TYR A 3 -3.70 -15.99 0.29
CA TYR A 3 -2.70 -16.56 1.21
C TYR A 3 -3.24 -17.66 2.11
N LEU A 4 -4.56 -17.76 2.33
CA LEU A 4 -5.17 -18.89 3.02
C LEU A 4 -5.02 -20.19 2.22
N GLU A 5 -5.00 -20.11 0.89
CA GLU A 5 -4.77 -21.26 0.00
C GLU A 5 -3.35 -21.84 0.12
N TYR A 6 -2.39 -20.97 0.49
CA TYR A 6 -0.99 -21.35 0.77
C TYR A 6 -0.74 -21.65 2.26
N TRP A 7 -1.80 -21.73 3.07
CA TRP A 7 -1.75 -21.98 4.52
C TRP A 7 -0.89 -20.97 5.31
N LYS A 8 -0.71 -19.79 4.78
CA LYS A 8 0.01 -18.69 5.46
C LYS A 8 -0.91 -17.99 6.48
N VAL A 9 -1.48 -18.79 7.41
CA VAL A 9 -2.50 -18.32 8.38
C VAL A 9 -1.96 -17.21 9.28
N ARG A 10 -0.71 -17.32 9.75
CA ARG A 10 -0.05 -16.29 10.57
C ARG A 10 -0.03 -14.94 9.84
N LEU A 11 0.46 -14.92 8.59
CA LEU A 11 0.54 -13.72 7.77
C LEU A 11 -0.83 -13.08 7.53
N VAL A 12 -1.86 -13.90 7.28
CA VAL A 12 -3.23 -13.41 7.12
C VAL A 12 -3.76 -12.82 8.41
N ARG A 13 -3.57 -13.50 9.54
CA ARG A 13 -4.03 -13.03 10.85
C ARG A 13 -3.36 -11.72 11.24
N GLU A 14 -2.05 -11.60 11.08
CA GLU A 14 -1.31 -10.36 11.34
C GLU A 14 -1.84 -9.21 10.46
N ALA A 15 -2.01 -9.42 9.15
CA ALA A 15 -2.54 -8.39 8.26
C ALA A 15 -3.98 -7.97 8.63
N LEU A 16 -4.82 -8.89 9.08
CA LEU A 16 -6.18 -8.61 9.52
C LEU A 16 -6.23 -7.79 10.82
N ILE A 17 -5.32 -8.06 11.74
CA ILE A 17 -5.19 -7.29 12.98
C ILE A 17 -4.65 -5.89 12.67
N GLU A 18 -3.57 -5.80 11.89
CA GLU A 18 -2.92 -4.54 11.56
C GLU A 18 -3.85 -3.59 10.81
N ARG A 19 -4.69 -4.07 9.89
CA ARG A 19 -5.63 -3.19 9.18
C ARG A 19 -6.62 -2.48 10.12
N GLU A 20 -7.07 -3.14 11.20
CA GLU A 20 -7.95 -2.53 12.21
C GLU A 20 -7.17 -1.49 13.05
N ILE A 21 -5.91 -1.78 13.39
CA ILE A 21 -5.02 -0.84 14.09
C ILE A 21 -4.77 0.39 13.21
N LEU A 22 -4.47 0.20 11.93
CA LEU A 22 -4.18 1.27 11.00
C LEU A 22 -5.41 2.15 10.71
N LEU A 23 -6.60 1.55 10.57
CA LEU A 23 -7.84 2.33 10.44
C LEU A 23 -8.05 3.27 11.63
N LYS A 24 -7.69 2.84 12.83
CA LYS A 24 -7.78 3.68 14.04
C LYS A 24 -6.68 4.74 14.10
N ALA A 25 -5.46 4.41 13.66
CA ALA A 25 -4.31 5.31 13.77
C ALA A 25 -4.32 6.43 12.73
N MET A 26 -4.99 6.25 11.60
CA MET A 26 -4.97 7.19 10.48
C MET A 26 -6.30 7.22 9.69
N PRO A 27 -7.41 7.55 10.35
CA PRO A 27 -8.76 7.48 9.77
C PRO A 27 -8.99 8.44 8.59
N HIS A 28 -8.14 9.45 8.43
CA HIS A 28 -8.19 10.41 7.31
C HIS A 28 -7.59 9.85 6.02
N ILE A 29 -6.54 9.03 6.09
CA ILE A 29 -5.86 8.47 4.91
C ILE A 29 -6.17 6.97 4.70
N SER A 30 -6.97 6.36 5.58
CA SER A 30 -7.39 4.97 5.46
C SER A 30 -8.88 4.85 5.74
N TRP A 31 -9.60 4.11 4.89
CA TRP A 31 -11.04 3.90 5.05
C TRP A 31 -11.49 2.52 4.61
N PRO A 32 -12.61 2.03 5.17
CA PRO A 32 -13.17 0.75 4.78
C PRO A 32 -13.62 0.73 3.33
N MET A 33 -13.35 -0.39 2.65
CA MET A 33 -13.80 -0.66 1.30
C MET A 33 -14.51 -2.00 1.24
N ARG A 34 -15.51 -2.09 0.35
CA ARG A 34 -16.24 -3.32 0.08
C ARG A 34 -15.81 -3.89 -1.27
N PHE A 35 -15.45 -5.15 -1.29
CA PHE A 35 -15.04 -5.87 -2.49
C PHE A 35 -16.10 -6.88 -2.89
N VAL A 36 -16.54 -6.82 -4.12
CA VAL A 36 -17.47 -7.73 -4.74
C VAL A 36 -16.69 -8.75 -5.57
N LEU A 37 -16.84 -10.01 -5.26
CA LEU A 37 -16.23 -11.15 -5.96
C LEU A 37 -17.33 -11.86 -6.76
N PRO A 38 -17.53 -11.55 -8.06
CA PRO A 38 -18.48 -12.24 -8.90
C PRO A 38 -18.10 -13.71 -9.03
N TYR A 39 -19.04 -14.60 -8.74
CA TYR A 39 -18.81 -16.05 -8.79
C TYR A 39 -19.20 -16.63 -10.15
N HIS A 40 -18.35 -17.47 -10.69
CA HIS A 40 -18.65 -18.30 -11.83
C HIS A 40 -18.11 -19.72 -11.67
N LYS A 41 -18.76 -20.70 -12.30
CA LYS A 41 -18.47 -22.14 -12.12
C LYS A 41 -17.06 -22.57 -12.58
N ASN A 42 -16.41 -21.75 -13.42
CA ASN A 42 -15.08 -22.04 -13.97
C ASN A 42 -13.93 -21.45 -13.12
N MET A 43 -14.23 -20.81 -11.99
CA MET A 43 -13.18 -20.36 -11.06
C MET A 43 -12.34 -21.54 -10.60
N ARG A 44 -11.02 -21.40 -10.66
CA ARG A 44 -10.06 -22.43 -10.28
C ARG A 44 -9.10 -21.96 -9.21
N PHE A 45 -8.59 -22.91 -8.44
CA PHE A 45 -7.41 -22.68 -7.62
C PHE A 45 -6.16 -22.61 -8.51
N ASP A 46 -5.16 -21.88 -8.05
CA ASP A 46 -3.82 -22.04 -8.56
C ASP A 46 -3.38 -23.49 -8.31
N VAL A 47 -2.95 -24.17 -9.37
CA VAL A 47 -2.65 -25.62 -9.37
C VAL A 47 -1.59 -26.00 -8.32
N ASN A 48 -0.70 -25.07 -7.99
CA ASN A 48 0.43 -25.30 -7.10
C ASN A 48 0.12 -25.09 -5.61
N THR A 49 -1.10 -24.67 -5.25
CA THR A 49 -1.42 -24.42 -3.85
C THR A 49 -1.59 -25.71 -3.04
N PRO A 50 -1.17 -25.74 -1.76
CA PRO A 50 -1.44 -26.87 -0.86
C PRO A 50 -2.92 -27.24 -0.79
N THR A 51 -3.80 -26.21 -0.77
CA THR A 51 -5.25 -26.41 -0.80
C THR A 51 -5.73 -27.11 -2.07
N SER A 52 -5.20 -26.74 -3.25
CA SER A 52 -5.53 -27.38 -4.50
C SER A 52 -5.09 -28.85 -4.51
N LYS A 53 -3.87 -29.14 -4.05
CA LYS A 53 -3.34 -30.51 -3.94
C LYS A 53 -4.21 -31.37 -3.04
N LEU A 54 -4.59 -30.86 -1.86
CA LEU A 54 -5.44 -31.56 -0.90
C LEU A 54 -6.83 -31.85 -1.50
N LEU A 55 -7.46 -30.85 -2.13
CA LEU A 55 -8.76 -31.02 -2.76
C LEU A 55 -8.74 -31.99 -3.92
N ASN A 56 -7.67 -32.04 -4.69
CA ASN A 56 -7.54 -33.02 -5.79
C ASN A 56 -7.44 -34.45 -5.28
N ILE A 57 -6.92 -34.66 -4.05
CA ILE A 57 -6.88 -35.98 -3.40
C ILE A 57 -8.25 -36.38 -2.89
N PHE A 58 -8.92 -35.49 -2.11
CA PHE A 58 -10.17 -35.81 -1.44
C PHE A 58 -11.43 -35.59 -2.29
N MET A 59 -11.36 -34.70 -3.28
CA MET A 59 -12.46 -34.32 -4.17
C MET A 59 -12.02 -34.23 -5.64
N PRO A 60 -11.51 -35.31 -6.25
CA PRO A 60 -10.95 -35.30 -7.62
C PRO A 60 -11.97 -34.85 -8.67
N TRP A 61 -13.27 -35.04 -8.41
CA TRP A 61 -14.35 -34.60 -9.30
C TRP A 61 -14.45 -33.09 -9.46
N LEU A 62 -13.89 -32.29 -8.53
CA LEU A 62 -13.87 -30.83 -8.65
C LEU A 62 -12.89 -30.34 -9.72
N LYS A 63 -11.91 -31.15 -10.12
CA LYS A 63 -10.89 -30.83 -11.14
C LYS A 63 -10.26 -29.44 -10.94
N GLY A 64 -9.92 -29.10 -9.68
CA GLY A 64 -9.36 -27.80 -9.31
C GLY A 64 -10.35 -26.60 -9.31
N ARG A 65 -11.64 -26.84 -9.50
CA ARG A 65 -12.67 -25.78 -9.43
C ARG A 65 -12.87 -25.28 -7.99
N ARG A 66 -13.26 -24.02 -7.86
CA ARG A 66 -13.62 -23.40 -6.58
C ARG A 66 -15.16 -23.46 -6.39
N PRO A 67 -15.69 -24.38 -5.59
CA PRO A 67 -17.13 -24.37 -5.30
C PRO A 67 -17.48 -23.15 -4.40
N ALA A 68 -18.68 -22.62 -4.60
CA ALA A 68 -19.17 -21.44 -3.88
C ALA A 68 -19.12 -21.58 -2.35
N TRP A 69 -19.42 -22.79 -1.82
CA TRP A 69 -19.37 -23.05 -0.38
C TRP A 69 -17.96 -22.93 0.21
N LEU A 70 -16.93 -23.32 -0.57
CA LEU A 70 -15.55 -23.25 -0.12
C LEU A 70 -15.05 -21.79 -0.11
N ILE A 71 -15.46 -20.99 -1.10
CA ILE A 71 -15.21 -19.53 -1.09
C ILE A 71 -15.88 -18.91 0.15
N ARG A 72 -17.14 -19.28 0.44
CA ARG A 72 -17.86 -18.78 1.61
C ARG A 72 -17.20 -19.18 2.91
N PHE A 73 -16.70 -20.41 3.02
CA PHE A 73 -15.94 -20.88 4.17
C PHE A 73 -14.61 -20.11 4.34
N GLY A 74 -13.86 -19.91 3.25
CA GLY A 74 -12.63 -19.09 3.27
C GLY A 74 -12.88 -17.65 3.71
N LEU A 75 -14.01 -17.06 3.27
CA LEU A 75 -14.44 -15.73 3.70
C LEU A 75 -14.86 -15.70 5.19
N PHE A 76 -15.53 -16.76 5.67
CA PHE A 76 -15.84 -16.89 7.10
C PHE A 76 -14.57 -16.96 7.95
N LEU A 77 -13.56 -17.72 7.54
CA LEU A 77 -12.27 -17.72 8.21
C LEU A 77 -11.61 -16.33 8.17
N TYR A 78 -11.66 -15.65 7.02
CA TYR A 78 -11.13 -14.30 6.86
C TYR A 78 -11.80 -13.31 7.83
N ASP A 79 -13.08 -13.40 8.05
CA ASP A 79 -13.82 -12.56 9.00
C ASP A 79 -13.40 -12.76 10.46
N ASN A 80 -12.99 -13.99 10.83
CA ASN A 80 -12.82 -14.38 12.23
C ASN A 80 -11.34 -14.46 12.67
N LEU A 81 -10.38 -14.61 11.75
CA LEU A 81 -8.99 -14.80 12.08
C LEU A 81 -8.32 -13.58 12.75
N GLY A 82 -8.77 -12.35 12.46
CA GLY A 82 -8.12 -11.11 12.91
C GLY A 82 -8.87 -10.34 14.01
N GLY A 83 -10.07 -10.77 14.39
CA GLY A 83 -10.89 -10.01 15.35
C GLY A 83 -11.37 -8.69 14.73
N ARG A 84 -12.48 -8.73 14.04
CA ARG A 84 -13.08 -7.58 13.35
C ARG A 84 -13.79 -6.64 14.31
N LYS A 85 -13.51 -5.32 14.24
CA LYS A 85 -14.11 -4.27 15.08
C LYS A 85 -14.89 -3.24 14.25
N PHE A 86 -14.26 -2.67 13.22
CA PHE A 86 -14.82 -1.58 12.40
C PHE A 86 -15.37 -2.07 11.07
N LEU A 87 -14.88 -3.18 10.54
CA LEU A 87 -15.22 -3.63 9.21
C LEU A 87 -16.47 -4.50 9.20
N LYS A 88 -17.33 -4.32 8.18
CA LYS A 88 -18.51 -5.17 7.97
C LYS A 88 -18.13 -6.58 7.55
N GLY A 89 -18.88 -7.58 8.00
CA GLY A 89 -18.67 -8.98 7.64
C GLY A 89 -18.94 -9.30 6.18
N THR A 90 -18.56 -10.52 5.80
CA THR A 90 -18.83 -11.05 4.46
C THR A 90 -20.31 -11.35 4.25
N SER A 91 -20.79 -11.12 3.03
CA SER A 91 -22.17 -11.40 2.62
C SER A 91 -22.21 -12.04 1.24
N SER A 92 -23.37 -12.62 0.88
CA SER A 92 -23.62 -13.10 -0.47
C SER A 92 -24.56 -12.12 -1.18
N LEU A 93 -24.31 -11.86 -2.45
CA LEU A 93 -25.11 -10.97 -3.28
C LEU A 93 -25.72 -11.72 -4.46
N HIS A 94 -26.94 -11.36 -4.81
CA HIS A 94 -27.59 -11.73 -6.06
C HIS A 94 -27.45 -10.56 -7.04
N LEU A 95 -26.57 -10.69 -8.03
CA LEU A 95 -26.18 -9.59 -8.90
C LEU A 95 -27.31 -9.09 -9.80
N SER A 96 -28.26 -9.95 -10.18
CA SER A 96 -29.41 -9.56 -10.98
C SER A 96 -30.32 -8.50 -10.32
N ASN A 97 -30.27 -8.39 -9.00
CA ASN A 97 -31.17 -7.52 -8.21
C ASN A 97 -30.40 -6.39 -7.50
N ASN A 98 -29.10 -6.25 -7.77
CA ASN A 98 -28.26 -5.29 -7.08
C ASN A 98 -27.51 -4.38 -8.07
N LYS A 99 -27.27 -3.14 -7.68
CA LYS A 99 -26.50 -2.17 -8.49
C LYS A 99 -25.10 -2.64 -8.86
N GLU A 100 -24.54 -3.55 -8.07
CA GLU A 100 -23.23 -4.16 -8.32
C GLU A 100 -23.26 -5.17 -9.49
N GLY A 101 -24.43 -5.60 -9.91
CA GLY A 101 -24.58 -6.44 -11.10
C GLY A 101 -24.74 -5.66 -12.41
N VAL A 102 -25.22 -4.41 -12.33
CA VAL A 102 -25.54 -3.58 -13.52
C VAL A 102 -24.36 -3.46 -14.51
N PRO A 103 -23.12 -3.20 -14.07
CA PRO A 103 -22.00 -3.06 -15.02
C PRO A 103 -21.43 -4.42 -15.49
N LEU A 104 -21.88 -5.53 -14.93
CA LEU A 104 -21.32 -6.86 -15.22
C LEU A 104 -22.17 -7.60 -16.25
N LYS A 105 -21.55 -8.51 -16.99
CA LYS A 105 -22.25 -9.41 -17.91
C LYS A 105 -23.30 -10.25 -17.19
N ASN A 106 -24.44 -10.47 -17.82
CA ASN A 106 -25.60 -11.17 -17.27
C ASN A 106 -25.31 -12.64 -16.84
N LYS A 107 -24.19 -13.22 -17.26
CA LYS A 107 -23.75 -14.56 -16.82
C LYS A 107 -23.35 -14.63 -15.34
N TYR A 108 -23.04 -13.49 -14.70
CA TYR A 108 -22.68 -13.40 -13.29
C TYR A 108 -23.91 -13.16 -12.44
N LEU A 109 -24.47 -14.21 -11.87
CA LEU A 109 -25.71 -14.13 -11.08
C LEU A 109 -25.47 -13.99 -9.57
N LYS A 110 -24.32 -14.46 -9.09
CA LYS A 110 -23.97 -14.48 -7.66
C LYS A 110 -22.61 -13.83 -7.43
N ALA A 111 -22.47 -13.19 -6.29
CA ALA A 111 -21.19 -12.68 -5.82
C ALA A 111 -21.05 -12.89 -4.31
N PHE A 112 -19.83 -12.80 -3.84
CA PHE A 112 -19.51 -12.64 -2.42
C PHE A 112 -18.97 -11.26 -2.18
N GLU A 113 -19.34 -10.68 -1.06
CA GLU A 113 -18.87 -9.37 -0.65
C GLU A 113 -18.06 -9.49 0.64
N TYR A 114 -16.91 -8.82 0.70
CA TYR A 114 -16.05 -8.79 1.89
C TYR A 114 -15.47 -7.40 2.09
N SER A 115 -14.94 -7.12 3.28
CA SER A 115 -14.31 -5.85 3.61
C SER A 115 -12.79 -5.94 3.56
N ASP A 116 -12.19 -4.89 3.04
CA ASP A 116 -10.79 -4.56 3.22
C ASP A 116 -10.65 -3.04 3.39
N CYS A 117 -9.45 -2.48 3.29
CA CYS A 117 -9.20 -1.06 3.50
C CYS A 117 -8.45 -0.46 2.33
N TRP A 118 -8.81 0.77 1.99
CA TRP A 118 -7.94 1.66 1.23
C TRP A 118 -6.91 2.28 2.16
N ILE A 119 -5.77 2.63 1.60
CA ILE A 119 -4.77 3.45 2.25
C ILE A 119 -4.10 4.35 1.22
N GLU A 120 -3.94 5.62 1.57
CA GLU A 120 -3.13 6.56 0.80
C GLU A 120 -1.67 6.32 1.11
N ASP A 121 -1.00 5.53 0.27
CA ASP A 121 0.35 5.02 0.49
C ASP A 121 1.41 6.13 0.62
N SER A 122 1.37 7.13 -0.25
CA SER A 122 2.30 8.26 -0.19
C SER A 122 2.09 9.11 1.06
N ARG A 123 0.83 9.35 1.47
CA ARG A 123 0.49 10.03 2.72
C ARG A 123 1.00 9.26 3.92
N LEU A 124 0.81 7.92 3.93
CA LEU A 124 1.32 7.06 4.98
C LEU A 124 2.82 7.22 5.20
N VAL A 125 3.62 7.22 4.12
CA VAL A 125 5.08 7.39 4.21
C VAL A 125 5.44 8.75 4.81
N VAL A 126 4.81 9.83 4.34
CA VAL A 126 5.06 11.18 4.83
C VAL A 126 4.69 11.34 6.30
N LEU A 127 3.51 10.85 6.69
CA LEU A 127 3.04 10.96 8.09
C LEU A 127 3.91 10.15 9.05
N ASN A 128 4.41 8.98 8.65
CA ASN A 128 5.39 8.25 9.46
C ASN A 128 6.71 9.02 9.60
N ALA A 129 7.19 9.69 8.55
CA ALA A 129 8.39 10.52 8.63
C ALA A 129 8.17 11.71 9.56
N ARG A 130 7.02 12.41 9.46
CA ARG A 130 6.65 13.51 10.36
C ARG A 130 6.54 13.05 11.82
N ASP A 131 5.85 11.94 12.08
CA ASP A 131 5.75 11.39 13.45
C ASP A 131 7.12 11.05 14.03
N ALA A 132 8.00 10.46 13.23
CA ALA A 132 9.37 10.18 13.63
C ALA A 132 10.17 11.45 13.94
N GLU A 133 10.03 12.51 13.13
CA GLU A 133 10.70 13.80 13.35
C GLU A 133 10.20 14.51 14.60
N ILE A 134 8.89 14.54 14.82
CA ILE A 134 8.27 15.08 16.06
C ILE A 134 8.84 14.38 17.31
N ARG A 135 9.24 13.09 17.17
CA ARG A 135 9.85 12.29 18.25
C ARG A 135 11.39 12.35 18.25
N GLY A 136 12.00 13.25 17.50
CA GLY A 136 13.45 13.53 17.52
C GLY A 136 14.28 12.82 16.46
N ALA A 137 13.69 12.10 15.52
CA ALA A 137 14.42 11.58 14.38
C ALA A 137 14.82 12.71 13.42
N LYS A 138 15.98 12.55 12.74
CA LYS A 138 16.37 13.47 11.67
C LYS A 138 16.01 12.88 10.32
N ILE A 139 15.10 13.54 9.61
CA ILE A 139 14.67 13.16 8.27
C ILE A 139 15.51 13.92 7.23
N ASN A 140 16.24 13.19 6.40
CA ASN A 140 17.06 13.77 5.34
C ASN A 140 16.53 13.29 3.98
N VAL A 141 15.61 14.05 3.38
CA VAL A 141 15.16 13.81 2.01
C VAL A 141 16.22 14.19 0.99
N CYS A 142 16.12 13.67 -0.22
CA CYS A 142 17.09 13.95 -1.31
C CYS A 142 18.55 13.70 -0.89
N THR A 143 18.77 12.74 0.02
CA THR A 143 20.08 12.42 0.56
C THR A 143 20.37 10.93 0.36
N LYS A 144 21.43 10.63 -0.36
CA LYS A 144 21.83 9.27 -0.74
C LYS A 144 23.01 8.80 0.12
N VAL A 145 22.96 7.58 0.63
CA VAL A 145 24.14 6.92 1.20
C VAL A 145 24.99 6.41 0.04
N VAL A 146 26.18 6.94 -0.12
CA VAL A 146 27.09 6.57 -1.23
C VAL A 146 28.11 5.52 -0.81
N SER A 147 28.53 5.53 0.46
CA SER A 147 29.37 4.47 1.04
C SER A 147 29.12 4.34 2.55
N ALA A 148 29.42 3.17 3.08
CA ALA A 148 29.45 2.91 4.52
C ALA A 148 30.70 2.10 4.86
N GLU A 149 31.54 2.61 5.75
CA GLU A 149 32.76 1.97 6.19
C GLU A 149 32.72 1.73 7.69
N GLN A 150 33.21 0.57 8.13
CA GLN A 150 33.31 0.26 9.55
C GLN A 150 34.69 0.67 10.06
N ILE A 151 34.74 1.50 11.11
CA ILE A 151 35.98 1.94 11.76
C ILE A 151 35.80 1.79 13.28
N LYS A 152 36.57 0.88 13.90
CA LYS A 152 36.56 0.63 15.36
C LYS A 152 35.16 0.36 15.94
N GLY A 153 34.34 -0.49 15.28
CA GLY A 153 33.00 -0.85 15.73
C GLY A 153 31.92 0.21 15.48
N ILE A 154 32.22 1.24 14.70
CA ILE A 154 31.28 2.33 14.34
C ILE A 154 31.18 2.45 12.84
N TRP A 155 29.97 2.58 12.34
CA TRP A 155 29.73 2.90 10.93
C TRP A 155 30.01 4.37 10.64
N HIS A 156 30.78 4.63 9.60
CA HIS A 156 31.00 5.93 8.98
C HIS A 156 30.29 5.94 7.63
N LEU A 157 29.16 6.65 7.55
CA LEU A 157 28.36 6.72 6.33
C LEU A 157 28.63 8.04 5.60
N THR A 158 29.01 7.93 4.34
CA THR A 158 29.12 9.09 3.46
C THR A 158 27.75 9.36 2.84
N LEU A 159 27.20 10.53 3.14
CA LEU A 159 25.92 11.01 2.64
C LEU A 159 26.17 12.05 1.55
N HIS A 160 25.42 11.95 0.44
CA HIS A 160 25.44 12.88 -0.68
C HIS A 160 24.06 13.48 -0.87
N SER A 161 23.97 14.80 -0.88
CA SER A 161 22.74 15.55 -1.16
C SER A 161 22.57 15.68 -2.67
N THR A 162 21.38 15.33 -3.18
CA THR A 162 21.05 15.44 -4.60
C THR A 162 20.49 16.81 -4.99
N ILE A 163 20.44 17.77 -4.03
CA ILE A 163 19.97 19.13 -4.26
C ILE A 163 21.12 20.09 -4.50
N ASP A 164 22.11 20.05 -3.62
CA ASP A 164 23.25 20.99 -3.58
C ASP A 164 24.61 20.31 -3.78
N ASP A 165 24.58 19.01 -4.12
CA ASP A 165 25.76 18.17 -4.38
C ASP A 165 26.72 18.04 -3.17
N ALA A 166 26.29 18.49 -1.98
CA ALA A 166 27.11 18.46 -0.78
C ALA A 166 27.28 17.03 -0.24
N THR A 167 28.49 16.75 0.23
CA THR A 167 28.86 15.47 0.84
C THR A 167 29.22 15.67 2.31
N ARG A 168 28.75 14.76 3.17
CA ARG A 168 29.09 14.77 4.61
C ARG A 168 29.20 13.34 5.15
N VAL A 169 29.94 13.18 6.22
CA VAL A 169 30.05 11.89 6.92
C VAL A 169 29.23 11.93 8.22
N VAL A 170 28.45 10.88 8.46
CA VAL A 170 27.76 10.66 9.73
C VAL A 170 28.23 9.35 10.35
N LYS A 171 28.21 9.29 11.69
CA LYS A 171 28.59 8.10 12.46
C LYS A 171 27.36 7.44 13.05
N ALA A 172 27.32 6.10 13.01
CA ALA A 172 26.23 5.32 13.56
C ALA A 172 26.73 4.03 14.23
N ARG A 173 26.09 3.64 15.31
CA ARG A 173 26.38 2.36 15.99
C ARG A 173 25.80 1.17 15.22
N MET A 174 24.76 1.38 14.44
CA MET A 174 24.07 0.36 13.66
C MET A 174 23.46 0.99 12.40
N ILE A 175 23.40 0.22 11.32
CA ILE A 175 22.63 0.56 10.12
C ILE A 175 21.34 -0.27 10.12
N VAL A 176 20.22 0.34 9.71
CA VAL A 176 19.02 -0.37 9.30
C VAL A 176 18.82 -0.14 7.81
N ASN A 177 19.10 -1.16 7.02
CA ASN A 177 18.93 -1.13 5.58
C ASN A 177 17.49 -1.52 5.23
N ALA A 178 16.62 -0.54 5.13
CA ALA A 178 15.24 -0.68 4.67
C ALA A 178 15.08 -0.13 3.23
N GLY A 179 16.09 -0.36 2.39
CA GLY A 179 16.20 0.19 1.02
C GLY A 179 15.21 -0.39 0.01
N GLY A 180 14.32 -1.31 0.42
CA GLY A 180 13.31 -1.91 -0.46
C GLY A 180 13.96 -2.56 -1.69
N PRO A 181 13.63 -2.14 -2.93
CA PRO A 181 14.24 -2.72 -4.14
C PRO A 181 15.76 -2.57 -4.22
N TRP A 182 16.35 -1.60 -3.51
CA TRP A 182 17.79 -1.33 -3.49
C TRP A 182 18.52 -2.00 -2.31
N VAL A 183 17.86 -2.81 -1.50
CA VAL A 183 18.46 -3.43 -0.32
C VAL A 183 19.73 -4.21 -0.66
N GLU A 184 19.73 -4.94 -1.77
CA GLU A 184 20.85 -5.75 -2.27
C GLU A 184 22.01 -4.86 -2.77
N ASP A 185 21.70 -3.80 -3.54
CA ASP A 185 22.70 -2.82 -3.98
C ASP A 185 23.42 -2.14 -2.78
N ILE A 186 22.65 -1.83 -1.73
CA ILE A 186 23.22 -1.26 -0.51
C ILE A 186 24.17 -2.25 0.16
N ILE A 187 23.79 -3.51 0.29
CA ILE A 187 24.63 -4.56 0.89
C ILE A 187 25.92 -4.72 0.11
N GLN A 188 25.83 -4.94 -1.20
CA GLN A 188 26.96 -5.30 -2.05
C GLN A 188 27.86 -4.09 -2.38
N ASN A 189 27.25 -2.96 -2.77
CA ASN A 189 27.98 -1.84 -3.38
C ASN A 189 28.25 -0.68 -2.41
N LYS A 190 27.45 -0.51 -1.33
CA LYS A 190 27.65 0.60 -0.38
C LYS A 190 28.32 0.14 0.91
N VAL A 191 27.89 -1.01 1.44
CA VAL A 191 28.45 -1.62 2.67
C VAL A 191 29.56 -2.61 2.35
N ARG A 192 29.55 -3.21 1.16
CA ARG A 192 30.51 -4.20 0.66
C ARG A 192 30.54 -5.48 1.51
N LEU A 193 29.35 -5.95 1.90
CA LEU A 193 29.18 -7.24 2.55
C LEU A 193 28.99 -8.33 1.51
N ASN A 194 29.59 -9.49 1.77
CA ASN A 194 29.35 -10.69 0.98
C ASN A 194 28.14 -11.42 1.57
N SER A 195 26.95 -11.20 1.00
CA SER A 195 25.71 -11.82 1.42
C SER A 195 25.10 -12.62 0.28
N SER A 196 24.58 -13.81 0.59
CA SER A 196 23.79 -14.62 -0.33
C SER A 196 22.29 -14.26 -0.31
N GLU A 197 21.86 -13.37 0.60
CA GLU A 197 20.48 -12.91 0.69
C GLU A 197 20.22 -11.82 -0.34
N GLY A 198 19.07 -11.88 -0.99
CA GLY A 198 18.71 -10.93 -2.03
C GLY A 198 17.20 -10.79 -2.22
N VAL A 199 16.83 -9.98 -3.18
CA VAL A 199 15.45 -9.73 -3.55
C VAL A 199 15.16 -10.13 -4.99
N ARG A 200 13.97 -10.67 -5.20
CA ARG A 200 13.38 -10.84 -6.51
C ARG A 200 12.52 -9.64 -6.81
N LEU A 201 12.84 -8.93 -7.87
CA LEU A 201 12.12 -7.72 -8.26
C LEU A 201 10.95 -8.08 -9.17
N VAL A 202 9.74 -7.67 -8.77
CA VAL A 202 8.51 -7.95 -9.53
C VAL A 202 7.77 -6.64 -9.79
N ARG A 203 7.68 -6.28 -11.07
CA ARG A 203 6.91 -5.11 -11.52
C ARG A 203 5.42 -5.42 -11.49
N GLY A 204 4.64 -4.49 -10.96
CA GLY A 204 3.20 -4.47 -11.03
C GLY A 204 2.70 -3.18 -11.63
N SER A 205 1.90 -3.28 -12.69
CA SER A 205 1.36 -2.14 -13.43
C SER A 205 -0.13 -1.98 -13.18
N HIS A 206 -0.58 -0.72 -13.20
CA HIS A 206 -1.98 -0.33 -13.02
C HIS A 206 -2.41 0.63 -14.11
N LEU A 207 -3.69 0.54 -14.48
CA LEU A 207 -4.36 1.47 -15.39
C LEU A 207 -5.33 2.34 -14.60
N ILE A 208 -5.36 3.61 -14.91
CA ILE A 208 -6.43 4.53 -14.52
C ILE A 208 -7.25 4.78 -15.76
N THR A 209 -8.53 4.39 -15.73
CA THR A 209 -9.48 4.59 -16.84
C THR A 209 -10.54 5.60 -16.44
N LYS A 210 -11.31 6.09 -17.42
CA LYS A 210 -12.57 6.77 -17.13
C LYS A 210 -13.44 5.87 -16.27
N LYS A 211 -14.36 6.44 -15.52
CA LYS A 211 -15.26 5.74 -14.61
C LYS A 211 -16.04 4.65 -15.35
N LEU A 212 -15.94 3.41 -14.88
CA LEU A 212 -16.59 2.26 -15.51
C LEU A 212 -17.93 1.89 -14.87
N TYR A 213 -18.21 2.34 -13.65
CA TYR A 213 -19.45 2.07 -12.91
C TYR A 213 -19.71 3.10 -11.81
N GLU A 214 -20.97 3.23 -11.36
CA GLU A 214 -21.42 4.34 -10.52
C GLU A 214 -21.35 4.07 -9.00
N HIS A 215 -21.34 2.81 -8.56
CA HIS A 215 -21.24 2.51 -7.14
C HIS A 215 -19.79 2.58 -6.62
N ASN A 216 -19.63 2.74 -5.33
CA ASN A 216 -18.32 2.91 -4.67
C ASN A 216 -17.71 1.60 -4.13
N LYS A 217 -18.21 0.42 -4.55
CA LYS A 217 -17.59 -0.86 -4.20
C LYS A 217 -16.58 -1.27 -5.25
N CYS A 218 -15.58 -2.03 -4.82
CA CYS A 218 -14.52 -2.57 -5.68
C CYS A 218 -14.95 -3.94 -6.22
N TYR A 219 -14.39 -4.32 -7.37
CA TYR A 219 -14.50 -5.71 -7.82
C TYR A 219 -13.17 -6.44 -7.63
N PHE A 220 -13.31 -7.70 -7.29
CA PHE A 220 -12.25 -8.69 -7.25
C PHE A 220 -12.54 -9.70 -8.38
N PHE A 221 -11.84 -9.58 -9.48
CA PHE A 221 -11.98 -10.47 -10.61
C PHE A 221 -10.91 -11.57 -10.57
N GLN A 222 -11.26 -12.77 -10.95
CA GLN A 222 -10.33 -13.88 -11.04
C GLN A 222 -10.37 -14.51 -12.44
N GLY A 223 -9.23 -14.54 -13.12
CA GLY A 223 -9.06 -15.17 -14.41
C GLY A 223 -9.09 -16.69 -14.35
N GLU A 224 -9.26 -17.32 -15.51
CA GLU A 224 -9.17 -18.77 -15.64
C GLU A 224 -7.76 -19.31 -15.33
N ASP A 225 -6.74 -18.47 -15.50
CA ASP A 225 -5.34 -18.71 -15.14
C ASP A 225 -5.06 -18.58 -13.61
N GLY A 226 -6.09 -18.30 -12.81
CA GLY A 226 -5.98 -18.10 -11.36
C GLY A 226 -5.45 -16.74 -10.94
N ARG A 227 -5.08 -15.85 -11.86
CA ARG A 227 -4.69 -14.47 -11.53
C ARG A 227 -5.86 -13.64 -11.07
N ILE A 228 -5.55 -12.61 -10.29
CA ILE A 228 -6.54 -11.74 -9.70
C ILE A 228 -6.28 -10.31 -10.17
N ILE A 229 -7.36 -9.65 -10.59
CA ILE A 229 -7.35 -8.23 -10.91
C ILE A 229 -8.44 -7.54 -10.09
N PHE A 230 -8.10 -6.37 -9.59
CA PHE A 230 -9.04 -5.48 -8.91
C PHE A 230 -9.48 -4.38 -9.86
N THR A 231 -10.74 -3.96 -9.75
CA THR A 231 -11.21 -2.69 -10.26
C THR A 231 -11.75 -1.88 -9.10
N ILE A 232 -11.23 -0.69 -8.92
CA ILE A 232 -11.41 0.12 -7.73
C ILE A 232 -11.88 1.51 -8.15
N PRO A 233 -12.99 2.05 -7.61
CA PRO A 233 -13.34 3.46 -7.78
C PRO A 233 -12.18 4.34 -7.31
N TYR A 234 -11.75 5.26 -8.15
CA TYR A 234 -10.57 6.08 -7.92
C TYR A 234 -10.87 7.55 -8.17
N GLU A 235 -10.57 8.40 -7.21
CA GLU A 235 -10.73 9.87 -7.27
C GLU A 235 -12.09 10.33 -7.85
N THR A 236 -13.20 9.69 -7.48
CA THR A 236 -14.58 9.94 -7.89
C THR A 236 -14.90 9.68 -9.37
N ASP A 237 -14.01 10.06 -10.29
CA ASP A 237 -14.29 10.13 -11.73
C ASP A 237 -13.56 9.05 -12.55
N PHE A 238 -12.80 8.20 -11.87
CA PHE A 238 -11.96 7.20 -12.51
C PHE A 238 -12.19 5.79 -11.94
N THR A 239 -11.66 4.80 -12.64
CA THR A 239 -11.52 3.43 -12.17
C THR A 239 -10.07 3.00 -12.29
N LEU A 240 -9.52 2.50 -11.18
CA LEU A 240 -8.19 1.90 -11.12
C LEU A 240 -8.31 0.40 -11.44
N ILE A 241 -7.54 -0.10 -12.41
CA ILE A 241 -7.48 -1.51 -12.78
C ILE A 241 -6.07 -2.04 -12.54
N GLY A 242 -5.91 -3.12 -11.82
CA GLY A 242 -4.60 -3.74 -11.57
C GLY A 242 -4.70 -5.00 -10.72
N THR A 243 -3.64 -5.77 -10.70
CA THR A 243 -2.27 -5.46 -11.12
C THR A 243 -1.68 -6.59 -11.94
N THR A 244 -0.59 -6.31 -12.63
CA THR A 244 0.26 -7.33 -13.26
C THR A 244 1.33 -7.84 -12.30
N ASP A 245 1.96 -8.97 -12.62
CA ASP A 245 3.15 -9.52 -11.95
C ASP A 245 4.15 -9.92 -13.04
N VAL A 246 5.15 -9.05 -13.29
CA VAL A 246 6.18 -9.24 -14.34
C VAL A 246 7.57 -9.12 -13.69
N GLU A 247 8.49 -10.02 -14.03
CA GLU A 247 9.88 -9.94 -13.56
C GLU A 247 10.50 -8.60 -13.98
N HIS A 248 11.28 -8.02 -13.08
CA HIS A 248 12.02 -6.78 -13.32
C HIS A 248 13.49 -7.04 -12.98
N PHE A 249 14.35 -7.01 -13.97
CA PHE A 249 15.73 -7.50 -13.81
C PHE A 249 16.74 -6.42 -13.40
N ASP A 250 16.42 -5.15 -13.65
CA ASP A 250 17.34 -4.05 -13.39
C ASP A 250 16.62 -2.88 -12.72
N ILE A 251 16.94 -2.63 -11.46
CA ILE A 251 16.34 -1.55 -10.67
C ILE A 251 16.72 -0.14 -11.15
N SER A 252 17.76 0.01 -11.97
CA SER A 252 18.12 1.27 -12.59
C SER A 252 17.15 1.69 -13.69
N ILE A 253 16.43 0.72 -14.28
CA ILE A 253 15.43 0.95 -15.31
C ILE A 253 14.12 1.38 -14.63
N LYS A 254 13.61 2.54 -15.02
CA LYS A 254 12.31 3.03 -14.54
C LYS A 254 11.20 2.04 -14.91
N PRO A 255 10.39 1.57 -13.94
CA PRO A 255 9.29 0.67 -14.23
C PRO A 255 8.19 1.41 -15.01
N GLU A 256 7.80 0.87 -16.15
CA GLU A 256 6.73 1.41 -17.02
C GLU A 256 5.74 0.30 -17.40
N CYS A 257 4.47 0.67 -17.56
CA CYS A 257 3.43 -0.23 -18.02
C CYS A 257 3.56 -0.46 -19.54
N THR A 258 3.90 -1.68 -19.94
CA THR A 258 4.08 -2.03 -21.36
C THR A 258 2.74 -2.12 -22.08
N LEU A 259 2.77 -2.12 -23.42
CA LEU A 259 1.57 -2.29 -24.22
C LEU A 259 0.89 -3.64 -24.00
N GLU A 260 1.68 -4.70 -23.79
CA GLU A 260 1.21 -6.04 -23.46
C GLU A 260 0.47 -6.05 -22.12
N GLU A 261 1.00 -5.37 -21.10
CA GLU A 261 0.35 -5.24 -19.80
C GLU A 261 -0.97 -4.45 -19.91
N LYS A 262 -0.99 -3.37 -20.70
CA LYS A 262 -2.23 -2.60 -20.98
C LYS A 262 -3.28 -3.50 -21.64
N LYS A 263 -2.93 -4.21 -22.70
CA LYS A 263 -3.82 -5.16 -23.39
C LYS A 263 -4.33 -6.26 -22.46
N TYR A 264 -3.45 -6.83 -21.65
CA TYR A 264 -3.81 -7.85 -20.68
C TYR A 264 -4.86 -7.35 -19.68
N LEU A 265 -4.62 -6.21 -19.03
CA LEU A 265 -5.53 -5.65 -18.02
C LEU A 265 -6.89 -5.24 -18.60
N VAL A 266 -6.89 -4.62 -19.79
CA VAL A 266 -8.10 -4.20 -20.50
C VAL A 266 -8.93 -5.42 -20.92
N ASN A 267 -8.31 -6.45 -21.51
CA ASN A 267 -9.00 -7.66 -21.92
C ASN A 267 -9.58 -8.41 -20.72
N PHE A 268 -8.82 -8.53 -19.64
CA PHE A 268 -9.28 -9.18 -18.43
C PHE A 268 -10.50 -8.46 -17.82
N ALA A 269 -10.48 -7.13 -17.71
CA ALA A 269 -11.62 -6.36 -17.23
C ALA A 269 -12.84 -6.55 -18.15
N SER A 270 -12.64 -6.58 -19.47
CA SER A 270 -13.68 -6.79 -20.48
C SER A 270 -14.32 -8.18 -20.45
N GLU A 271 -13.68 -9.18 -19.81
CA GLU A 271 -14.34 -10.48 -19.58
C GLU A 271 -15.51 -10.39 -18.61
N TYR A 272 -15.46 -9.43 -17.69
CA TYR A 272 -16.43 -9.24 -16.63
C TYR A 272 -17.47 -8.16 -16.92
N PHE A 273 -17.02 -7.00 -17.44
CA PHE A 273 -17.91 -5.88 -17.71
C PHE A 273 -18.74 -6.11 -18.99
N GLU A 274 -19.99 -5.62 -18.96
CA GLU A 274 -20.87 -5.63 -20.13
C GLU A 274 -20.30 -4.71 -21.22
N THR A 275 -19.92 -3.49 -20.85
CA THR A 275 -19.24 -2.56 -21.73
C THR A 275 -17.78 -2.95 -21.85
N LYS A 276 -17.32 -3.14 -23.08
CA LYS A 276 -15.92 -3.47 -23.36
C LYS A 276 -15.01 -2.30 -22.97
N VAL A 277 -14.03 -2.59 -22.13
CA VAL A 277 -12.96 -1.63 -21.80
C VAL A 277 -11.92 -1.67 -22.91
N THR A 278 -11.45 -0.50 -23.35
CA THR A 278 -10.51 -0.33 -24.46
C THR A 278 -9.24 0.41 -24.02
N ILE A 279 -8.21 0.38 -24.86
CA ILE A 279 -6.98 1.14 -24.60
C ILE A 279 -7.25 2.66 -24.58
N ASP A 280 -8.24 3.12 -25.36
CA ASP A 280 -8.63 4.53 -25.44
C ASP A 280 -9.32 5.04 -24.17
N ASP A 281 -9.80 4.14 -23.31
CA ASP A 281 -10.35 4.51 -22.00
C ASP A 281 -9.25 4.79 -20.96
N ILE A 282 -7.98 4.48 -21.27
CA ILE A 282 -6.86 4.66 -20.36
C ILE A 282 -6.46 6.13 -20.31
N VAL A 283 -6.63 6.75 -19.15
CA VAL A 283 -6.22 8.13 -18.87
C VAL A 283 -4.76 8.19 -18.44
N LYS A 284 -4.33 7.25 -17.59
CA LYS A 284 -2.98 7.21 -17.04
C LYS A 284 -2.58 5.79 -16.66
N THR A 285 -1.28 5.53 -16.63
CA THR A 285 -0.72 4.29 -16.10
C THR A 285 0.36 4.59 -15.07
N TYR A 286 0.56 3.68 -14.13
CA TYR A 286 1.72 3.68 -13.27
C TYR A 286 2.18 2.27 -12.95
N SER A 287 3.47 2.14 -12.64
CA SER A 287 4.10 0.87 -12.30
C SER A 287 5.00 1.03 -11.09
N GLY A 288 5.09 -0.02 -10.29
CA GLY A 288 6.00 -0.10 -9.16
C GLY A 288 6.69 -1.45 -9.11
N VAL A 289 7.84 -1.51 -8.43
CA VAL A 289 8.61 -2.74 -8.26
C VAL A 289 8.47 -3.23 -6.83
N ARG A 290 8.08 -4.51 -6.68
CA ARG A 290 7.99 -5.20 -5.39
C ARG A 290 9.30 -5.93 -5.13
N PRO A 291 10.00 -5.65 -4.03
CA PRO A 291 11.17 -6.41 -3.60
C PRO A 291 10.72 -7.63 -2.81
N LEU A 292 10.44 -8.74 -3.44
CA LEU A 292 10.12 -9.97 -2.74
C LEU A 292 11.42 -10.63 -2.24
N TYR A 293 11.40 -11.22 -1.04
CA TYR A 293 12.55 -12.01 -0.59
C TYR A 293 12.81 -13.15 -1.57
N ASN A 294 14.06 -13.33 -1.95
CA ASN A 294 14.44 -14.41 -2.87
C ASN A 294 14.55 -15.73 -2.11
N ASP A 295 13.44 -16.46 -2.06
CA ASP A 295 13.32 -17.78 -1.44
C ASP A 295 13.53 -18.92 -2.46
N ASN A 296 14.12 -18.62 -3.62
CA ASN A 296 14.30 -19.53 -4.74
C ASN A 296 12.99 -20.16 -5.27
N ALA A 297 11.86 -19.47 -5.09
CA ALA A 297 10.58 -19.90 -5.61
C ALA A 297 10.59 -19.96 -7.15
N SER A 298 9.89 -20.96 -7.71
CA SER A 298 9.84 -21.23 -9.16
C SER A 298 9.18 -20.11 -9.98
N SER A 299 8.42 -19.21 -9.34
CA SER A 299 7.76 -18.09 -10.01
C SER A 299 7.55 -16.90 -9.06
N ALA A 300 7.38 -15.71 -9.63
CA ALA A 300 7.04 -14.49 -8.88
C ALA A 300 5.75 -14.61 -8.05
N SER A 301 4.79 -15.40 -8.53
CA SER A 301 3.52 -15.63 -7.85
C SER A 301 3.64 -16.58 -6.64
N ALA A 302 4.64 -17.48 -6.65
CA ALA A 302 4.93 -18.43 -5.58
C ALA A 302 5.87 -17.89 -4.51
N ALA A 303 6.66 -16.83 -4.82
CA ALA A 303 7.59 -16.21 -3.89
C ALA A 303 6.90 -15.73 -2.61
N THR A 304 7.60 -15.85 -1.49
CA THR A 304 7.06 -15.38 -0.21
C THR A 304 6.82 -13.88 -0.24
N ARG A 305 5.70 -13.46 0.32
CA ARG A 305 5.38 -12.04 0.54
C ARG A 305 5.48 -11.65 2.02
N ASP A 306 6.06 -12.52 2.82
CA ASP A 306 6.47 -12.21 4.19
C ASP A 306 7.79 -11.43 4.17
N TYR A 307 8.09 -10.73 5.25
CA TYR A 307 9.38 -10.05 5.39
C TYR A 307 10.39 -10.96 6.07
N VAL A 308 11.66 -10.71 5.75
CA VAL A 308 12.80 -11.33 6.42
C VAL A 308 13.66 -10.21 7.02
N LEU A 309 14.06 -10.41 8.27
CA LEU A 309 14.94 -9.51 9.00
C LEU A 309 16.24 -10.26 9.31
N SER A 310 17.34 -9.81 8.71
CA SER A 310 18.67 -10.42 8.88
C SER A 310 19.62 -9.42 9.50
N ILE A 311 20.38 -9.85 10.53
CA ILE A 311 21.43 -9.05 11.15
C ILE A 311 22.77 -9.63 10.73
N ASP A 312 23.69 -8.78 10.31
CA ASP A 312 25.08 -9.11 10.01
C ASP A 312 26.00 -8.25 10.88
N GLU A 313 26.99 -8.90 11.50
CA GLU A 313 27.98 -8.29 12.38
C GLU A 313 29.43 -8.61 11.92
N THR A 314 29.58 -9.23 10.75
CA THR A 314 30.87 -9.75 10.26
C THR A 314 31.94 -8.68 10.07
N LEU A 315 31.53 -7.43 9.81
CA LEU A 315 32.43 -6.28 9.73
C LEU A 315 32.72 -5.61 11.08
N GLY A 316 32.18 -6.14 12.20
CA GLY A 316 32.41 -5.62 13.54
C GLY A 316 31.48 -4.50 14.01
N ALA A 317 30.59 -4.00 13.14
CA ALA A 317 29.48 -3.14 13.49
C ALA A 317 28.17 -3.70 12.86
N PRO A 318 27.04 -3.72 13.60
CA PRO A 318 25.84 -4.38 13.14
C PRO A 318 25.13 -3.64 12.02
N ILE A 319 24.58 -4.41 11.07
CA ILE A 319 23.59 -3.93 10.08
C ILE A 319 22.37 -4.87 10.12
N LEU A 320 21.20 -4.29 10.22
CA LEU A 320 19.93 -5.00 10.04
C LEU A 320 19.43 -4.77 8.60
N ASN A 321 19.27 -5.84 7.84
CA ASN A 321 18.69 -5.81 6.50
C ASN A 321 17.22 -6.23 6.55
N VAL A 322 16.37 -5.48 5.85
CA VAL A 322 14.92 -5.72 5.75
C VAL A 322 14.58 -6.12 4.32
N PHE A 323 14.19 -7.37 4.11
CA PHE A 323 13.80 -7.90 2.81
C PHE A 323 12.30 -8.10 2.73
N GLY A 324 11.67 -7.71 1.64
CA GLY A 324 10.25 -7.90 1.39
C GLY A 324 9.36 -7.06 2.30
N GLY A 325 8.19 -7.62 2.63
CA GLY A 325 7.19 -6.97 3.47
C GLY A 325 6.02 -6.38 2.70
N LYS A 326 5.02 -5.95 3.45
CA LYS A 326 3.80 -5.33 2.92
C LYS A 326 3.51 -4.03 3.66
N ILE A 327 2.91 -3.08 2.95
CA ILE A 327 2.46 -1.83 3.55
C ILE A 327 1.49 -2.07 4.72
N THR A 328 0.65 -3.09 4.66
CA THR A 328 -0.32 -3.42 5.72
C THR A 328 0.30 -3.91 7.02
N THR A 329 1.54 -4.40 7.00
CA THR A 329 2.23 -4.96 8.17
C THR A 329 3.51 -4.20 8.54
N TYR A 330 3.70 -3.00 7.98
CA TYR A 330 4.92 -2.22 8.20
C TYR A 330 5.18 -1.91 9.67
N ARG A 331 4.10 -1.57 10.42
CA ARG A 331 4.19 -1.28 11.85
C ARG A 331 4.69 -2.48 12.64
N LYS A 332 4.10 -3.68 12.39
CA LYS A 332 4.51 -4.92 13.04
C LYS A 332 5.92 -5.34 12.63
N LEU A 333 6.29 -5.15 11.37
CA LEU A 333 7.66 -5.33 10.89
C LEU A 333 8.64 -4.45 11.68
N SER A 334 8.30 -3.17 11.88
CA SER A 334 9.14 -2.24 12.63
C SER A 334 9.28 -2.64 14.10
N GLU A 335 8.20 -3.10 14.76
CA GLU A 335 8.29 -3.68 16.12
C GLU A 335 9.24 -4.88 16.18
N ASN A 336 9.12 -5.82 15.24
CA ASN A 336 9.98 -7.00 15.19
C ASN A 336 11.44 -6.64 14.84
N ALA A 337 11.67 -5.60 14.05
CA ALA A 337 13.01 -5.05 13.81
C ALA A 337 13.61 -4.48 15.09
N LEU A 338 12.84 -3.68 15.84
CA LEU A 338 13.27 -3.14 17.13
C LEU A 338 13.54 -4.23 18.18
N ASP A 339 12.76 -5.30 18.20
CA ASP A 339 13.00 -6.47 19.08
C ASP A 339 14.35 -7.14 18.76
N LYS A 340 14.76 -7.19 17.50
CA LYS A 340 16.09 -7.67 17.10
C LYS A 340 17.19 -6.67 17.49
N ILE A 341 16.99 -5.38 17.19
CA ILE A 341 17.94 -4.29 17.51
C ILE A 341 18.19 -4.21 19.02
N SER A 342 17.14 -4.37 19.85
CA SER A 342 17.25 -4.27 21.32
C SER A 342 18.10 -5.36 21.97
N LYS A 343 18.46 -6.43 21.24
CA LYS A 343 19.42 -7.44 21.71
C LYS A 343 20.87 -6.97 21.60
N ILE A 344 21.12 -5.99 20.74
CA ILE A 344 22.46 -5.45 20.45
C ILE A 344 22.62 -4.06 21.09
N LEU A 345 21.60 -3.22 20.90
CA LEU A 345 21.55 -1.87 21.46
C LEU A 345 20.58 -1.83 22.64
N PRO A 346 20.82 -0.98 23.66
CA PRO A 346 19.93 -0.88 24.81
C PRO A 346 18.49 -0.60 24.40
N LYS A 347 17.57 -1.40 24.89
CA LYS A 347 16.13 -1.24 24.64
C LYS A 347 15.59 -0.03 25.40
N VAL A 348 14.86 0.82 24.72
CA VAL A 348 14.17 1.96 25.32
C VAL A 348 12.65 1.71 25.23
N GLY A 349 12.07 1.23 26.32
CA GLY A 349 10.62 1.06 26.46
C GLY A 349 10.02 -0.16 25.76
N ALA A 350 8.71 -0.33 25.93
CA ALA A 350 7.90 -1.36 25.29
C ALA A 350 7.31 -0.89 23.96
N SER A 351 6.77 -1.80 23.15
CA SER A 351 6.02 -1.45 21.94
C SER A 351 4.81 -0.58 22.30
N TRP A 352 4.64 0.56 21.62
CA TRP A 352 3.63 1.58 21.92
C TRP A 352 2.84 2.06 20.69
N THR A 353 3.28 1.75 19.49
CA THR A 353 2.71 2.30 18.23
C THR A 353 1.29 1.83 17.93
N ALA A 354 0.85 0.68 18.50
CA ALA A 354 -0.51 0.21 18.33
C ALA A 354 -1.51 1.11 19.09
N GLY A 355 -2.32 1.85 18.37
CA GLY A 355 -3.35 2.73 18.94
C GLY A 355 -2.92 4.18 19.13
N VAL A 356 -1.70 4.55 18.76
CA VAL A 356 -1.27 5.95 18.68
C VAL A 356 -1.58 6.49 17.29
N PRO A 357 -2.29 7.63 17.18
CA PRO A 357 -2.59 8.23 15.89
C PRO A 357 -1.31 8.78 15.22
N LEU A 358 -1.26 8.69 13.89
CA LEU A 358 -0.34 9.47 13.08
C LEU A 358 -0.80 10.94 13.04
N PRO A 359 0.09 11.90 12.68
CA PRO A 359 -0.27 13.30 12.56
C PRO A 359 -1.56 13.51 11.76
N GLY A 360 -2.49 14.28 12.30
CA GLY A 360 -3.81 14.50 11.74
C GLY A 360 -4.84 13.38 11.96
N GLY A 361 -4.44 12.24 12.55
CA GLY A 361 -5.30 11.06 12.74
C GLY A 361 -5.97 10.94 14.11
N ASP A 362 -5.97 11.98 14.94
CA ASP A 362 -6.44 12.01 16.33
C ASP A 362 -7.97 12.15 16.45
N PHE A 363 -8.72 11.43 15.65
CA PHE A 363 -10.19 11.37 15.69
C PHE A 363 -10.68 9.95 15.36
N ASN A 364 -11.95 9.65 15.67
CA ASN A 364 -12.52 8.34 15.32
C ASN A 364 -12.99 8.33 13.87
N ILE A 365 -12.86 7.20 13.19
CA ILE A 365 -13.27 7.05 11.78
C ILE A 365 -14.76 7.37 11.54
N GLU A 366 -15.60 7.16 12.55
CA GLU A 366 -17.03 7.47 12.52
C GLU A 366 -17.28 8.99 12.54
N ASP A 367 -16.33 9.78 13.02
CA ASP A 367 -16.40 11.25 13.12
C ASP A 367 -15.96 11.98 11.85
N LEU A 368 -15.58 11.26 10.79
CA LEU A 368 -15.04 11.85 9.55
C LEU A 368 -16.00 12.88 8.93
N GLU A 369 -17.27 12.56 8.78
CA GLU A 369 -18.28 13.49 8.23
C GLU A 369 -18.48 14.72 9.15
N SER A 370 -18.49 14.51 10.46
CA SER A 370 -18.58 15.58 11.44
C SER A 370 -17.38 16.53 11.33
N LEU A 371 -16.18 15.99 11.14
CA LEU A 371 -14.95 16.76 10.99
C LEU A 371 -14.96 17.60 9.71
N ILE A 372 -15.43 17.03 8.58
CA ILE A 372 -15.59 17.75 7.30
C ILE A 372 -16.57 18.91 7.46
N ASN A 373 -17.72 18.65 8.09
CA ASN A 373 -18.74 19.68 8.33
C ASN A 373 -18.24 20.77 9.27
N LYS A 374 -17.43 20.42 10.28
CA LYS A 374 -16.80 21.38 11.18
C LYS A 374 -15.80 22.28 10.44
N LEU A 375 -15.00 21.70 9.52
CA LEU A 375 -14.08 22.46 8.69
C LEU A 375 -14.82 23.44 7.78
N SER A 376 -15.84 22.97 7.03
CA SER A 376 -16.64 23.82 6.12
C SER A 376 -17.39 24.93 6.87
N LYS A 377 -17.85 24.68 8.11
CA LYS A 377 -18.49 25.71 8.92
C LYS A 377 -17.53 26.77 9.42
N LYS A 378 -16.32 26.37 9.81
CA LYS A 378 -15.29 27.33 10.26
C LYS A 378 -14.76 28.16 9.10
N TYR A 379 -14.59 27.54 7.93
CA TYR A 379 -14.07 28.19 6.73
C TYR A 379 -15.13 28.15 5.61
N ASN A 380 -16.09 29.05 5.70
CA ASN A 380 -17.29 29.09 4.85
C ASN A 380 -17.00 29.32 3.35
N PHE A 381 -15.78 29.69 2.98
CA PHE A 381 -15.30 29.80 1.62
C PHE A 381 -14.87 28.45 1.02
N LEU A 382 -14.81 27.38 1.80
CA LEU A 382 -14.54 26.03 1.32
C LEU A 382 -15.86 25.33 0.96
N ASP A 383 -15.95 24.82 -0.28
CA ASP A 383 -17.02 23.88 -0.61
C ASP A 383 -16.80 22.50 0.04
N GLN A 384 -17.81 21.65 0.01
CA GLN A 384 -17.77 20.33 0.64
C GLN A 384 -16.70 19.40 0.02
N LYS A 385 -16.44 19.50 -1.30
CA LYS A 385 -15.42 18.69 -1.97
C LYS A 385 -14.03 19.10 -1.55
N TRP A 386 -13.79 20.40 -1.44
CA TRP A 386 -12.51 20.92 -0.98
C TRP A 386 -12.25 20.58 0.49
N ALA A 387 -13.25 20.77 1.36
CA ALA A 387 -13.15 20.37 2.76
C ALA A 387 -12.89 18.86 2.92
N LEU A 388 -13.59 18.01 2.16
CA LEU A 388 -13.34 16.56 2.12
C LEU A 388 -11.91 16.23 1.71
N ARG A 389 -11.38 16.90 0.66
CA ARG A 389 -10.01 16.69 0.19
C ARG A 389 -8.99 17.04 1.26
N LEU A 390 -9.15 18.20 1.90
CA LEU A 390 -8.24 18.65 2.97
C LEU A 390 -8.28 17.70 4.17
N ILE A 391 -9.47 17.29 4.61
CA ILE A 391 -9.58 16.33 5.72
C ILE A 391 -9.00 14.96 5.34
N LYS A 392 -9.22 14.48 4.13
CA LYS A 392 -8.59 13.23 3.66
C LYS A 392 -7.08 13.31 3.53
N ALA A 393 -6.52 14.48 3.27
CA ALA A 393 -5.08 14.65 3.17
C ALA A 393 -4.41 14.88 4.53
N TYR A 394 -5.02 15.71 5.38
CA TYR A 394 -4.38 16.28 6.58
C TYR A 394 -5.10 15.96 7.89
N GLY A 395 -6.33 15.42 7.85
CA GLY A 395 -7.12 15.17 9.06
C GLY A 395 -7.33 16.42 9.90
N THR A 396 -7.07 16.35 11.20
CA THR A 396 -7.16 17.50 12.11
C THR A 396 -6.11 18.57 11.83
N ASP A 397 -4.96 18.25 11.23
CA ASP A 397 -3.95 19.21 10.81
C ASP A 397 -4.47 20.21 9.75
N ALA A 398 -5.59 19.91 9.06
CA ALA A 398 -6.23 20.83 8.14
C ALA A 398 -6.63 22.16 8.80
N PHE A 399 -6.96 22.14 10.09
CA PHE A 399 -7.28 23.34 10.86
C PHE A 399 -6.04 24.20 11.12
N GLU A 400 -4.89 23.57 11.38
CA GLU A 400 -3.61 24.26 11.53
C GLU A 400 -3.13 24.82 10.20
N LEU A 401 -3.25 24.05 9.11
CA LEU A 401 -2.92 24.48 7.75
C LEU A 401 -3.68 25.76 7.36
N LEU A 402 -4.98 25.80 7.62
CA LEU A 402 -5.82 26.95 7.29
C LEU A 402 -5.64 28.11 8.30
N GLY A 403 -5.40 27.81 9.58
CA GLY A 403 -5.14 28.80 10.63
C GLY A 403 -6.27 29.81 10.78
N ASP A 404 -5.93 31.10 10.69
CA ASP A 404 -6.85 32.23 10.89
C ASP A 404 -7.38 32.81 9.56
N CYS A 405 -7.44 31.99 8.48
CA CYS A 405 -8.01 32.44 7.21
C CYS A 405 -9.51 32.76 7.35
N GLU A 406 -9.91 33.96 6.96
CA GLU A 406 -11.31 34.41 6.98
C GLU A 406 -11.98 34.26 5.60
N ASN A 407 -11.19 34.31 4.54
CA ASN A 407 -11.67 34.22 3.17
C ASN A 407 -10.65 33.53 2.24
N SER A 408 -11.05 33.22 1.00
CA SER A 408 -10.21 32.48 0.05
C SER A 408 -8.94 33.23 -0.40
N LYS A 409 -8.90 34.58 -0.29
CA LYS A 409 -7.70 35.35 -0.64
C LYS A 409 -6.56 35.13 0.37
N ASP A 410 -6.89 34.79 1.62
CA ASP A 410 -5.91 34.49 2.66
C ASP A 410 -5.13 33.20 2.40
N LEU A 411 -5.59 32.40 1.44
CA LEU A 411 -4.88 31.19 0.99
C LEU A 411 -3.76 31.48 -0.01
N GLY A 412 -3.61 32.74 -0.44
CA GLY A 412 -2.62 33.19 -1.41
C GLY A 412 -2.96 32.78 -2.84
N VAL A 413 -1.93 32.49 -3.66
CA VAL A 413 -2.08 32.14 -5.08
C VAL A 413 -2.85 30.82 -5.22
N TYR A 414 -3.82 30.80 -6.13
CA TYR A 414 -4.55 29.58 -6.53
C TYR A 414 -3.89 28.93 -7.74
N PHE A 415 -3.41 27.69 -7.59
CA PHE A 415 -2.68 26.95 -8.65
C PHE A 415 -3.59 26.02 -9.49
N GLY A 416 -4.87 25.91 -9.16
CA GLY A 416 -5.80 24.99 -9.79
C GLY A 416 -6.13 23.78 -8.93
N ALA A 417 -7.19 23.04 -9.28
CA ALA A 417 -7.63 21.82 -8.58
C ALA A 417 -7.67 21.93 -7.02
N THR A 418 -8.05 23.11 -6.51
CA THR A 418 -8.07 23.46 -5.08
C THR A 418 -6.69 23.55 -4.39
N LEU A 419 -5.58 23.50 -5.13
CA LEU A 419 -4.24 23.74 -4.58
C LEU A 419 -3.98 25.23 -4.42
N THR A 420 -3.53 25.64 -3.24
CA THR A 420 -3.24 27.04 -2.89
C THR A 420 -1.83 27.22 -2.36
N GLU A 421 -1.35 28.46 -2.39
CA GLU A 421 -0.03 28.82 -1.89
C GLU A 421 0.16 28.41 -0.42
N LYS A 422 -0.84 28.60 0.41
CA LYS A 422 -0.79 28.21 1.83
C LYS A 422 -0.58 26.69 1.99
N GLU A 423 -1.24 25.88 1.17
CA GLU A 423 -1.03 24.43 1.15
C GLU A 423 0.36 24.06 0.64
N VAL A 424 0.84 24.72 -0.41
CA VAL A 424 2.21 24.53 -0.92
C VAL A 424 3.25 24.83 0.17
N ILE A 425 3.09 25.93 0.89
CA ILE A 425 3.97 26.30 2.01
C ILE A 425 3.94 25.26 3.12
N TRP A 426 2.74 24.73 3.45
CA TRP A 426 2.58 23.62 4.40
C TRP A 426 3.36 22.40 3.99
N LEU A 427 3.22 21.97 2.72
CA LEU A 427 3.90 20.79 2.16
C LEU A 427 5.42 20.95 2.16
N ILE A 428 5.93 22.16 1.91
CA ILE A 428 7.37 22.46 1.97
C ILE A 428 7.88 22.38 3.41
N LYS A 429 7.17 23.02 4.34
CA LYS A 429 7.62 23.16 5.74
C LYS A 429 7.45 21.88 6.54
N ASN A 430 6.32 21.18 6.39
CA ASN A 430 5.92 20.06 7.26
C ASN A 430 6.03 18.70 6.58
N GLU A 431 6.16 18.63 5.24
CA GLU A 431 6.08 17.38 4.49
C GLU A 431 7.22 17.17 3.50
N TYR A 432 8.31 17.90 3.67
CA TYR A 432 9.57 17.73 2.93
C TYR A 432 9.45 17.87 1.41
N ALA A 433 8.45 18.57 0.88
CA ALA A 433 8.33 18.82 -0.55
C ALA A 433 9.47 19.73 -1.02
N LYS A 434 10.14 19.37 -2.12
CA LYS A 434 11.26 20.12 -2.72
C LYS A 434 10.99 20.48 -4.18
N THR A 435 10.09 19.77 -4.83
CA THR A 435 9.77 19.94 -6.26
C THR A 435 8.26 20.00 -6.47
N ALA A 436 7.84 20.51 -7.62
CA ALA A 436 6.42 20.49 -8.03
C ALA A 436 5.88 19.04 -8.09
N ASP A 437 6.70 18.09 -8.55
CA ASP A 437 6.34 16.67 -8.58
C ASP A 437 6.09 16.10 -7.18
N ASP A 438 6.81 16.57 -6.16
CA ASP A 438 6.54 16.17 -4.78
C ASP A 438 5.15 16.63 -4.35
N ILE A 439 4.77 17.86 -4.70
CA ILE A 439 3.49 18.45 -4.33
C ILE A 439 2.35 17.73 -5.05
N ILE A 440 2.42 17.66 -6.39
CA ILE A 440 1.32 17.18 -7.23
C ILE A 440 1.13 15.67 -7.13
N TRP A 441 2.22 14.90 -7.23
CA TRP A 441 2.13 13.43 -7.37
C TRP A 441 2.33 12.67 -6.06
N ARG A 442 3.16 13.19 -5.14
CA ARG A 442 3.60 12.47 -3.95
C ARG A 442 2.96 12.96 -2.65
N ARG A 443 2.27 14.11 -2.66
CA ARG A 443 1.60 14.66 -1.46
C ARG A 443 0.11 14.80 -1.67
N SER A 444 -0.32 15.50 -2.71
CA SER A 444 -1.73 15.85 -2.94
C SER A 444 -2.45 14.94 -3.92
N LYS A 445 -1.76 14.38 -4.91
CA LYS A 445 -2.33 13.62 -6.04
C LYS A 445 -3.37 14.41 -6.84
N LEU A 446 -3.17 15.72 -6.99
CA LEU A 446 -4.01 16.65 -7.74
C LEU A 446 -3.71 16.65 -9.23
#